data_ec4d1634652f83be930da67318e31051
#
_entry.id   ec4d1634652f83be930da67318e31051
#
_cell.length_a   1.000
_cell.length_b   1.000
_cell.length_c   1.000
_cell.angle_alpha   90.00
_cell.angle_beta   90.00
_cell.angle_gamma   90.00
#
_symmetry.space_group_name_H-M   'P 1'
#
loop_
_entity.id
_entity.type
_entity.pdbx_description
1 polymer ?
#
loop_
_entity_poly.entity_id
_entity_poly.type
_entity_poly.pdbx_seq_one_letter_code
_entity_poly.pdbx_strand_id
1 'polypeptide(L)'
;MHDAATSMPPQAPSTWADYLAGYRWRGQGEGCSAATVHRLEAARRPTLFVKQEVLSAHAELPAEIARLRWLHGAGIDCPQVLNETQSDGRQWLLMSAVPGDTLSALAPERLVRLVAAALRRLHDLDPAACPFDHRLERRLDTVRQRVEAGLVDEADFDDDHRGRSATELYRLLLDRRPAVEDLVVAHGDACLPNLLAEGRRFSGFIDCGRLGVADRHQDLALAARDIEAELGAAWAEAFLVEYGGDIDGERLAYFRLLDEFF
;
A
#
# COMPACT_ATOMS: atom_id res chain seq x y z
N MET A 1 16.03 11.70 -17.43
CA MET A 1 15.64 13.05 -16.99
C MET A 1 16.41 13.40 -15.73
N HIS A 2 17.07 14.57 -15.66
CA HIS A 2 17.83 14.98 -14.46
C HIS A 2 16.84 15.36 -13.37
N ASP A 3 16.79 14.55 -12.35
CA ASP A 3 16.06 14.82 -11.11
C ASP A 3 16.80 15.92 -10.35
N ALA A 4 16.31 17.15 -10.44
CA ALA A 4 16.93 18.31 -9.79
C ALA A 4 16.68 18.21 -8.29
N ALA A 5 17.73 17.86 -7.53
CA ALA A 5 17.70 17.95 -6.08
C ALA A 5 17.39 19.39 -5.66
N THR A 6 16.22 19.62 -5.11
CA THR A 6 15.74 20.93 -4.64
C THR A 6 16.03 21.11 -3.14
N SER A 7 16.22 22.36 -2.72
CA SER A 7 16.12 22.75 -1.30
C SER A 7 14.69 22.49 -0.81
N MET A 8 14.50 22.51 0.52
CA MET A 8 13.18 22.36 1.14
C MET A 8 12.13 23.21 0.41
N PRO A 9 10.99 22.62 -0.01
CA PRO A 9 9.95 23.38 -0.69
C PRO A 9 9.47 24.56 0.17
N PRO A 10 9.15 25.72 -0.42
CA PRO A 10 8.70 26.90 0.35
C PRO A 10 7.47 26.66 1.22
N GLN A 11 6.67 25.63 0.89
CA GLN A 11 5.45 25.25 1.61
C GLN A 11 5.69 24.26 2.75
N ALA A 12 6.93 23.74 2.91
CA ALA A 12 7.23 22.81 3.99
C ALA A 12 7.14 23.53 5.36
N PRO A 13 6.68 22.79 6.41
CA PRO A 13 6.50 23.38 7.73
C PRO A 13 7.78 24.05 8.24
N SER A 14 7.73 25.33 8.56
CA SER A 14 8.89 26.08 9.06
C SER A 14 9.45 25.52 10.38
N THR A 15 8.60 24.84 11.16
CA THR A 15 8.97 24.14 12.39
C THR A 15 9.95 22.99 12.16
N TRP A 16 10.08 22.48 10.92
CA TRP A 16 11.01 21.41 10.56
C TRP A 16 12.33 21.92 9.98
N ALA A 17 12.47 23.23 9.75
CA ALA A 17 13.61 23.81 9.05
C ALA A 17 14.96 23.43 9.67
N ASP A 18 15.10 23.56 10.98
CA ASP A 18 16.34 23.22 11.69
C ASP A 18 16.64 21.73 11.66
N TYR A 19 15.61 20.89 11.84
CA TYR A 19 15.73 19.42 11.83
C TYR A 19 16.13 18.91 10.45
N LEU A 20 15.58 19.49 9.38
CA LEU A 20 15.81 19.09 7.99
C LEU A 20 16.93 19.89 7.30
N ALA A 21 17.61 20.78 8.03
CA ALA A 21 18.76 21.52 7.48
C ALA A 21 19.82 20.56 6.95
N GLY A 22 20.28 20.80 5.71
CA GLY A 22 21.28 19.98 5.03
C GLY A 22 20.74 18.74 4.30
N TYR A 23 19.43 18.44 4.39
CA TYR A 23 18.81 17.44 3.52
C TYR A 23 18.55 17.99 2.12
N ARG A 24 18.82 17.17 1.11
CA ARG A 24 18.41 17.40 -0.27
C ARG A 24 17.07 16.69 -0.49
N TRP A 25 16.12 17.39 -1.06
CA TRP A 25 14.78 16.91 -1.35
C TRP A 25 14.70 16.44 -2.79
N ARG A 26 14.17 15.25 -3.00
CA ARG A 26 13.88 14.70 -4.32
C ARG A 26 12.43 14.30 -4.37
N GLY A 27 11.67 14.86 -5.32
CA GLY A 27 10.31 14.41 -5.57
C GLY A 27 10.29 12.97 -6.05
N GLN A 28 9.38 12.17 -5.54
CA GLN A 28 9.06 10.84 -6.08
C GLN A 28 7.78 10.98 -6.88
N GLY A 29 7.87 10.75 -8.19
CA GLY A 29 6.75 10.90 -9.12
C GLY A 29 5.93 9.62 -9.33
N GLU A 30 6.19 8.56 -8.58
CA GLU A 30 5.53 7.28 -8.72
C GLU A 30 4.52 7.10 -7.58
N GLY A 31 3.22 7.13 -7.90
CA GLY A 31 2.11 6.88 -6.99
C GLY A 31 0.79 7.41 -7.51
N CYS A 32 -0.27 6.61 -7.43
CA CYS A 32 -1.63 6.98 -7.86
C CYS A 32 -2.37 7.85 -6.82
N SER A 33 -1.73 8.20 -5.68
CA SER A 33 -2.37 8.99 -4.62
C SER A 33 -2.27 10.49 -4.88
N ALA A 34 -3.25 11.27 -4.34
CA ALA A 34 -3.21 12.74 -4.35
C ALA A 34 -2.07 13.33 -3.49
N ALA A 35 -1.35 12.50 -2.76
CA ALA A 35 -0.24 12.89 -1.91
C ALA A 35 1.06 13.05 -2.69
N THR A 36 1.82 14.09 -2.38
CA THR A 36 3.17 14.29 -2.91
C THR A 36 4.19 13.70 -1.94
N VAL A 37 5.10 12.87 -2.46
CA VAL A 37 6.15 12.24 -1.68
C VAL A 37 7.53 12.83 -2.06
N HIS A 38 8.33 13.11 -1.03
CA HIS A 38 9.71 13.54 -1.21
C HIS A 38 10.65 12.62 -0.42
N ARG A 39 11.70 12.16 -1.08
CA ARG A 39 12.83 11.49 -0.45
C ARG A 39 13.87 12.52 -0.03
N LEU A 40 14.33 12.42 1.19
CA LEU A 40 15.28 13.32 1.81
C LEU A 40 16.61 12.59 2.07
N GLU A 41 17.69 13.13 1.54
CA GLU A 41 19.03 12.54 1.67
C GLU A 41 20.03 13.59 2.17
N ALA A 42 20.87 13.20 3.13
CA ALA A 42 21.98 13.99 3.62
C ALA A 42 23.19 13.10 3.93
N ALA A 43 24.41 13.67 3.83
CA ALA A 43 25.63 12.92 4.14
C ALA A 43 25.64 12.50 5.62
N ARG A 44 25.86 11.20 5.86
CA ARG A 44 25.97 10.60 7.20
C ARG A 44 24.72 10.76 8.09
N ARG A 45 23.56 10.97 7.50
CA ARG A 45 22.27 11.00 8.19
C ARG A 45 21.34 9.98 7.55
N PRO A 46 20.36 9.44 8.29
CA PRO A 46 19.39 8.50 7.74
C PRO A 46 18.57 9.13 6.61
N THR A 47 18.23 8.37 5.61
CA THR A 47 17.24 8.75 4.61
C THR A 47 15.89 8.91 5.28
N LEU A 48 15.16 9.97 4.93
CA LEU A 48 13.81 10.25 5.42
C LEU A 48 12.87 10.42 4.24
N PHE A 49 11.57 10.34 4.53
CA PHE A 49 10.53 10.67 3.58
C PHE A 49 9.59 11.72 4.17
N VAL A 50 9.14 12.61 3.30
CA VAL A 50 8.04 13.54 3.62
C VAL A 50 6.91 13.27 2.64
N LYS A 51 5.73 13.00 3.18
CA LYS A 51 4.48 12.88 2.43
C LYS A 51 3.59 14.07 2.80
N GLN A 52 2.94 14.67 1.80
CA GLN A 52 2.02 15.78 2.03
C GLN A 52 0.76 15.62 1.18
N GLU A 53 -0.36 16.04 1.73
CA GLU A 53 -1.65 16.00 1.07
C GLU A 53 -2.48 17.24 1.42
N VAL A 54 -3.27 17.74 0.47
CA VAL A 54 -4.23 18.83 0.73
C VAL A 54 -5.33 18.33 1.67
N LEU A 55 -5.60 19.05 2.73
CA LEU A 55 -6.68 18.73 3.66
C LEU A 55 -8.04 18.81 2.94
N SER A 56 -8.73 17.70 2.93
CA SER A 56 -10.09 17.58 2.36
C SER A 56 -10.87 16.50 3.11
N ALA A 57 -12.15 16.38 2.83
CA ALA A 57 -12.97 15.29 3.37
C ALA A 57 -12.53 13.91 2.88
N HIS A 58 -11.72 13.86 1.81
CA HIS A 58 -11.21 12.63 1.19
C HIS A 58 -9.71 12.44 1.39
N ALA A 59 -9.08 13.26 2.27
CA ALA A 59 -7.66 13.14 2.55
C ALA A 59 -7.35 11.80 3.27
N GLU A 60 -6.40 11.04 2.72
CA GLU A 60 -6.05 9.70 3.20
C GLU A 60 -4.85 9.71 4.17
N LEU A 61 -3.98 10.73 4.07
CA LEU A 61 -2.76 10.80 4.86
C LEU A 61 -2.97 10.77 6.38
N PRO A 62 -4.00 11.42 6.98
CA PRO A 62 -4.28 11.28 8.41
C PRO A 62 -4.58 9.84 8.83
N ALA A 63 -5.28 9.11 7.99
CA ALA A 63 -5.59 7.70 8.23
C ALA A 63 -4.35 6.80 8.08
N GLU A 64 -3.48 7.06 7.11
CA GLU A 64 -2.20 6.37 6.95
C GLU A 64 -1.28 6.57 8.16
N ILE A 65 -1.17 7.80 8.67
CA ILE A 65 -0.39 8.11 9.89
C ILE A 65 -0.86 7.27 11.09
N ALA A 66 -2.17 7.16 11.29
CA ALA A 66 -2.73 6.34 12.37
C ALA A 66 -2.37 4.85 12.21
N ARG A 67 -2.42 4.34 10.98
CA ARG A 67 -2.07 2.95 10.64
C ARG A 67 -0.59 2.66 10.86
N LEU A 68 0.30 3.54 10.41
CA LEU A 68 1.75 3.39 10.63
C LEU A 68 2.10 3.34 12.12
N ARG A 69 1.49 4.20 12.95
CA ARG A 69 1.68 4.17 14.40
C ARG A 69 1.20 2.87 15.03
N TRP A 70 0.04 2.39 14.60
CA TRP A 70 -0.49 1.14 15.09
C TRP A 70 0.36 -0.06 14.70
N LEU A 71 0.77 -0.16 13.42
CA LEU A 71 1.65 -1.21 12.91
C LEU A 71 2.97 -1.26 13.68
N HIS A 72 3.61 -0.10 13.89
CA HIS A 72 4.83 0.00 14.66
C HIS A 72 4.62 -0.50 16.10
N GLY A 73 3.51 -0.13 16.73
CA GLY A 73 3.10 -0.63 18.06
C GLY A 73 2.82 -2.13 18.09
N ALA A 74 2.35 -2.72 16.99
CA ALA A 74 2.14 -4.17 16.82
C ALA A 74 3.42 -4.95 16.48
N GLY A 75 4.57 -4.28 16.35
CA GLY A 75 5.86 -4.91 16.06
C GLY A 75 6.04 -5.32 14.60
N ILE A 76 5.29 -4.71 13.68
CA ILE A 76 5.46 -4.88 12.24
C ILE A 76 6.39 -3.80 11.71
N ASP A 77 7.37 -4.22 10.89
CA ASP A 77 8.33 -3.31 10.28
C ASP A 77 7.64 -2.46 9.21
N CYS A 78 7.65 -1.13 9.39
CA CYS A 78 7.08 -0.13 8.51
C CYS A 78 7.76 1.23 8.73
N PRO A 79 7.49 2.27 7.93
CA PRO A 79 7.98 3.61 8.21
C PRO A 79 7.57 4.10 9.59
N GLN A 80 8.53 4.58 10.38
CA GLN A 80 8.24 5.20 11.66
C GLN A 80 7.78 6.64 11.44
N VAL A 81 6.64 7.00 12.03
CA VAL A 81 6.19 8.40 12.09
C VAL A 81 7.10 9.19 13.02
N LEU A 82 7.92 10.07 12.45
CA LEU A 82 8.85 10.91 13.19
C LEU A 82 8.21 12.23 13.63
N ASN A 83 7.41 12.81 12.74
CA ASN A 83 6.65 14.02 13.03
C ASN A 83 5.44 14.12 12.10
N GLU A 84 4.41 14.81 12.55
CA GLU A 84 3.28 15.22 11.72
C GLU A 84 2.85 16.64 12.09
N THR A 85 2.31 17.36 11.12
CA THR A 85 1.77 18.69 11.36
C THR A 85 0.78 19.09 10.26
N GLN A 86 -0.04 20.07 10.55
CA GLN A 86 -0.87 20.73 9.56
C GLN A 86 -0.38 22.15 9.35
N SER A 87 -0.11 22.50 8.10
CA SER A 87 0.33 23.83 7.69
C SER A 87 -0.19 24.15 6.30
N ASP A 88 -0.61 25.39 6.10
CA ASP A 88 -1.05 25.92 4.80
C ASP A 88 -2.13 25.06 4.11
N GLY A 89 -3.09 24.57 4.89
CA GLY A 89 -4.18 23.74 4.39
C GLY A 89 -3.75 22.33 3.96
N ARG A 90 -2.60 21.86 4.43
CA ARG A 90 -2.05 20.53 4.12
C ARG A 90 -1.77 19.74 5.39
N GLN A 91 -1.94 18.42 5.30
CA GLN A 91 -1.37 17.47 6.23
C GLN A 91 0.04 17.12 5.76
N TRP A 92 0.98 17.07 6.71
CA TRP A 92 2.37 16.71 6.49
C TRP A 92 2.77 15.55 7.39
N LEU A 93 3.49 14.60 6.84
CA LEU A 93 4.08 13.47 7.53
C LEU A 93 5.58 13.44 7.25
N LEU A 94 6.38 13.42 8.32
CA LEU A 94 7.81 13.10 8.26
C LEU A 94 7.99 11.68 8.81
N MET A 95 8.63 10.81 8.04
CA MET A 95 8.81 9.41 8.40
C MET A 95 10.21 8.89 8.07
N SER A 96 10.61 7.81 8.74
CA SER A 96 11.84 7.10 8.42
C SER A 96 11.71 6.35 7.08
N ALA A 97 12.84 6.12 6.42
CA ALA A 97 12.90 5.12 5.37
C ALA A 97 12.82 3.71 5.98
N VAL A 98 12.15 2.80 5.29
CA VAL A 98 12.34 1.36 5.47
C VAL A 98 13.62 0.98 4.70
N PRO A 99 14.58 0.26 5.31
CA PRO A 99 15.82 -0.11 4.64
C PRO A 99 15.60 -1.07 3.46
N GLY A 100 16.50 -1.00 2.48
CA GLY A 100 16.53 -1.93 1.35
C GLY A 100 15.81 -1.43 0.11
N ASP A 101 15.52 -2.38 -0.78
CA ASP A 101 14.91 -2.15 -2.08
C ASP A 101 13.69 -3.06 -2.25
N THR A 102 12.94 -2.87 -3.34
CA THR A 102 11.82 -3.75 -3.70
C THR A 102 12.29 -5.18 -3.94
N LEU A 103 11.38 -6.14 -3.80
CA LEU A 103 11.70 -7.58 -3.89
C LEU A 103 12.08 -8.04 -5.30
N SER A 104 11.77 -7.27 -6.34
CA SER A 104 12.01 -7.65 -7.75
C SER A 104 13.48 -7.99 -8.09
N ALA A 105 14.44 -7.51 -7.29
CA ALA A 105 15.85 -7.85 -7.45
C ALA A 105 16.25 -9.21 -6.89
N LEU A 106 15.34 -9.92 -6.21
CA LEU A 106 15.61 -11.19 -5.57
C LEU A 106 15.41 -12.37 -6.53
N ALA A 107 16.10 -13.50 -6.25
CA ALA A 107 15.79 -14.73 -6.94
C ALA A 107 14.34 -15.17 -6.63
N PRO A 108 13.60 -15.73 -7.62
CA PRO A 108 12.18 -16.04 -7.50
C PRO A 108 11.78 -16.86 -6.26
N GLU A 109 12.54 -17.92 -5.95
CA GLU A 109 12.26 -18.77 -4.77
C GLU A 109 12.37 -17.98 -3.45
N ARG A 110 13.24 -16.99 -3.43
CA ARG A 110 13.40 -16.15 -2.27
C ARG A 110 12.30 -15.11 -2.16
N LEU A 111 11.97 -14.45 -3.27
CA LEU A 111 10.88 -13.49 -3.33
C LEU A 111 9.60 -14.14 -2.79
N VAL A 112 9.20 -15.27 -3.34
CA VAL A 112 8.01 -16.03 -2.95
C VAL A 112 8.00 -16.32 -1.43
N ARG A 113 9.10 -16.83 -0.88
CA ARG A 113 9.20 -17.13 0.57
C ARG A 113 9.11 -15.87 1.44
N LEU A 114 9.74 -14.77 1.02
CA LEU A 114 9.70 -13.53 1.80
C LEU A 114 8.31 -12.90 1.80
N VAL A 115 7.64 -12.84 0.63
CA VAL A 115 6.27 -12.34 0.53
C VAL A 115 5.32 -13.17 1.38
N ALA A 116 5.36 -14.50 1.23
CA ALA A 116 4.51 -15.40 2.00
C ALA A 116 4.73 -15.26 3.51
N ALA A 117 5.99 -15.20 3.96
CA ALA A 117 6.31 -15.05 5.38
C ALA A 117 5.92 -13.68 5.93
N ALA A 118 6.11 -12.60 5.15
CA ALA A 118 5.72 -11.24 5.54
C ALA A 118 4.20 -11.11 5.70
N LEU A 119 3.43 -11.61 4.73
CA LEU A 119 1.97 -11.57 4.80
C LEU A 119 1.44 -12.47 5.93
N ARG A 120 1.98 -13.68 6.13
CA ARG A 120 1.59 -14.50 7.30
C ARG A 120 1.81 -13.76 8.61
N ARG A 121 2.98 -13.15 8.80
CA ARG A 121 3.27 -12.39 10.03
C ARG A 121 2.28 -11.24 10.27
N LEU A 122 1.85 -10.56 9.22
CA LEU A 122 0.83 -9.51 9.31
C LEU A 122 -0.55 -10.10 9.60
N HIS A 123 -0.94 -11.15 8.88
CA HIS A 123 -2.24 -11.82 9.02
C HIS A 123 -2.41 -12.58 10.34
N ASP A 124 -1.31 -12.93 11.01
CA ASP A 124 -1.31 -13.55 12.35
C ASP A 124 -1.59 -12.56 13.49
N LEU A 125 -1.63 -11.25 13.21
CA LEU A 125 -2.07 -10.27 14.21
C LEU A 125 -3.55 -10.48 14.52
N ASP A 126 -3.92 -10.24 15.80
CA ASP A 126 -5.30 -10.33 16.24
C ASP A 126 -6.18 -9.26 15.56
N PRO A 127 -7.15 -9.62 14.70
CA PRO A 127 -8.05 -8.66 14.07
C PRO A 127 -8.87 -7.86 15.08
N ALA A 128 -9.14 -8.41 16.26
CA ALA A 128 -9.90 -7.69 17.31
C ALA A 128 -9.08 -6.54 17.93
N ALA A 129 -7.75 -6.59 17.82
CA ALA A 129 -6.87 -5.51 18.28
C ALA A 129 -6.69 -4.40 17.24
N CYS A 130 -7.06 -4.64 15.97
CA CYS A 130 -6.92 -3.67 14.89
C CYS A 130 -8.14 -2.72 14.85
N PRO A 131 -7.95 -1.39 15.02
CA PRO A 131 -9.07 -0.45 15.04
C PRO A 131 -9.56 -0.04 13.64
N PHE A 132 -8.92 -0.52 12.58
CA PHE A 132 -9.21 -0.10 11.21
C PHE A 132 -10.08 -1.13 10.50
N ASP A 133 -11.27 -0.71 10.07
CA ASP A 133 -12.22 -1.53 9.35
C ASP A 133 -12.04 -1.35 7.84
N HIS A 134 -11.62 -2.42 7.16
CA HIS A 134 -11.41 -2.47 5.71
C HIS A 134 -12.18 -3.66 5.07
N ARG A 135 -13.22 -4.14 5.75
CA ARG A 135 -14.07 -5.25 5.28
C ARG A 135 -14.84 -4.87 4.03
N LEU A 136 -15.31 -5.89 3.33
CA LEU A 136 -16.00 -5.74 2.05
C LEU A 136 -17.13 -4.73 2.06
N GLU A 137 -17.92 -4.68 3.13
CA GLU A 137 -19.01 -3.71 3.24
C GLU A 137 -18.50 -2.25 3.07
N ARG A 138 -17.43 -1.90 3.80
CA ARG A 138 -16.79 -0.59 3.71
C ARG A 138 -16.19 -0.34 2.33
N ARG A 139 -15.51 -1.35 1.79
CA ARG A 139 -14.87 -1.26 0.48
C ARG A 139 -15.90 -1.04 -0.62
N LEU A 140 -17.00 -1.79 -0.62
CA LEU A 140 -18.08 -1.67 -1.60
C LEU A 140 -18.79 -0.31 -1.52
N ASP A 141 -18.95 0.26 -0.32
CA ASP A 141 -19.44 1.64 -0.18
C ASP A 141 -18.51 2.66 -0.84
N THR A 142 -17.19 2.50 -0.67
CA THR A 142 -16.20 3.35 -1.34
C THR A 142 -16.24 3.18 -2.86
N VAL A 143 -16.27 1.93 -3.35
CA VAL A 143 -16.41 1.64 -4.79
C VAL A 143 -17.63 2.32 -5.36
N ARG A 144 -18.80 2.17 -4.70
CA ARG A 144 -20.04 2.81 -5.15
C ARG A 144 -19.87 4.31 -5.30
N GLN A 145 -19.30 4.97 -4.28
CA GLN A 145 -19.06 6.42 -4.31
C GLN A 145 -18.12 6.83 -5.44
N ARG A 146 -17.04 6.07 -5.69
CA ARG A 146 -16.09 6.34 -6.77
C ARG A 146 -16.74 6.17 -8.15
N VAL A 147 -17.54 5.12 -8.34
CA VAL A 147 -18.29 4.89 -9.59
C VAL A 147 -19.31 6.00 -9.84
N GLU A 148 -20.12 6.37 -8.81
CA GLU A 148 -21.10 7.46 -8.89
C GLU A 148 -20.45 8.81 -9.19
N ALA A 149 -19.25 9.05 -8.68
CA ALA A 149 -18.48 10.29 -8.89
C ALA A 149 -17.64 10.29 -10.19
N GLY A 150 -17.58 9.17 -10.94
CA GLY A 150 -16.75 9.05 -12.15
C GLY A 150 -15.24 9.12 -11.86
N LEU A 151 -14.80 8.60 -10.70
CA LEU A 151 -13.42 8.65 -10.24
C LEU A 151 -12.65 7.35 -10.52
N VAL A 152 -13.25 6.39 -11.21
CA VAL A 152 -12.59 5.13 -11.62
C VAL A 152 -11.96 5.35 -13.00
N ASP A 153 -10.67 5.06 -13.12
CA ASP A 153 -9.97 5.16 -14.40
C ASP A 153 -10.17 3.86 -15.21
N GLU A 154 -11.12 3.86 -16.13
CA GLU A 154 -11.43 2.70 -16.98
C GLU A 154 -10.28 2.35 -17.96
N ALA A 155 -9.31 3.24 -18.17
CA ALA A 155 -8.17 2.99 -19.03
C ALA A 155 -7.08 2.17 -18.33
N ASP A 156 -7.08 2.16 -16.99
CA ASP A 156 -6.11 1.43 -16.15
C ASP A 156 -6.57 0.00 -15.81
N PHE A 157 -7.73 -0.42 -16.27
CA PHE A 157 -8.23 -1.78 -16.03
C PHE A 157 -7.29 -2.85 -16.58
N ASP A 158 -7.11 -3.93 -15.81
CA ASP A 158 -6.38 -5.12 -16.21
C ASP A 158 -6.89 -5.68 -17.55
N ASP A 159 -6.06 -6.42 -18.27
CA ASP A 159 -6.39 -6.98 -19.60
C ASP A 159 -7.71 -7.77 -19.65
N ASP A 160 -8.05 -8.47 -18.55
CA ASP A 160 -9.28 -9.25 -18.43
C ASP A 160 -10.56 -8.37 -18.35
N HIS A 161 -10.40 -7.11 -17.98
CA HIS A 161 -11.49 -6.15 -17.79
C HIS A 161 -11.47 -5.01 -18.82
N ARG A 162 -10.45 -4.96 -19.67
CA ARG A 162 -10.29 -3.91 -20.67
C ARG A 162 -11.50 -3.78 -21.59
N GLY A 163 -11.94 -2.53 -21.75
CA GLY A 163 -13.10 -2.20 -22.59
C GLY A 163 -14.46 -2.37 -21.92
N ARG A 164 -14.49 -2.70 -20.64
CA ARG A 164 -15.70 -2.64 -19.82
C ARG A 164 -15.81 -1.28 -19.15
N SER A 165 -17.02 -0.92 -18.76
CA SER A 165 -17.25 0.27 -17.93
C SER A 165 -17.17 -0.05 -16.44
N ALA A 166 -16.79 0.97 -15.62
CA ALA A 166 -16.81 0.86 -14.16
C ALA A 166 -18.18 0.42 -13.62
N THR A 167 -19.27 0.85 -14.25
CA THR A 167 -20.63 0.43 -13.88
C THR A 167 -20.88 -1.05 -14.15
N GLU A 168 -20.38 -1.61 -15.24
CA GLU A 168 -20.50 -3.05 -15.56
C GLU A 168 -19.67 -3.89 -14.59
N LEU A 169 -18.44 -3.48 -14.30
CA LEU A 169 -17.60 -4.17 -13.33
C LEU A 169 -18.17 -4.08 -11.92
N TYR A 170 -18.77 -2.96 -11.53
CA TYR A 170 -19.42 -2.83 -10.23
C TYR A 170 -20.60 -3.80 -10.07
N ARG A 171 -21.42 -3.99 -11.10
CA ARG A 171 -22.49 -5.01 -11.07
C ARG A 171 -21.90 -6.41 -10.89
N LEU A 172 -20.86 -6.73 -11.66
CA LEU A 172 -20.16 -8.02 -11.55
C LEU A 172 -19.59 -8.25 -10.15
N LEU A 173 -19.02 -7.19 -9.55
CA LEU A 173 -18.49 -7.22 -8.18
C LEU A 173 -19.60 -7.50 -7.15
N LEU A 174 -20.76 -6.90 -7.29
CA LEU A 174 -21.91 -7.17 -6.41
C LEU A 174 -22.45 -8.60 -6.56
N ASP A 175 -22.55 -9.09 -7.80
CA ASP A 175 -23.07 -10.43 -8.12
C ASP A 175 -22.15 -11.56 -7.60
N ARG A 176 -20.83 -11.31 -7.54
CA ARG A 176 -19.83 -12.29 -7.10
C ARG A 176 -19.39 -12.11 -5.63
N ARG A 177 -20.04 -11.23 -4.88
CA ARG A 177 -19.64 -10.93 -3.50
C ARG A 177 -19.56 -12.21 -2.65
N PRO A 178 -18.42 -12.51 -2.00
CA PRO A 178 -18.30 -13.60 -1.05
C PRO A 178 -19.31 -13.47 0.10
N ALA A 179 -19.96 -14.58 0.46
CA ALA A 179 -20.95 -14.59 1.55
C ALA A 179 -20.29 -14.44 2.94
N VAL A 180 -19.04 -14.85 3.07
CA VAL A 180 -18.25 -14.81 4.33
C VAL A 180 -16.84 -14.33 4.01
N GLU A 181 -16.30 -13.48 4.86
CA GLU A 181 -14.91 -13.02 4.78
C GLU A 181 -14.01 -13.84 5.72
N ASP A 182 -12.79 -14.13 5.29
CA ASP A 182 -11.74 -14.73 6.11
C ASP A 182 -10.86 -13.60 6.69
N LEU A 183 -11.32 -13.06 7.81
CA LEU A 183 -10.82 -11.80 8.36
C LEU A 183 -9.45 -11.93 9.03
N VAL A 184 -8.54 -11.11 8.59
CA VAL A 184 -7.19 -10.91 9.14
C VAL A 184 -6.89 -9.42 9.23
N VAL A 185 -5.73 -9.05 9.78
CA VAL A 185 -5.16 -7.72 9.57
C VAL A 185 -4.44 -7.74 8.23
N ALA A 186 -5.05 -7.16 7.20
CA ALA A 186 -4.50 -7.10 5.85
C ALA A 186 -3.79 -5.77 5.61
N HIS A 187 -2.78 -5.77 4.72
CA HIS A 187 -2.14 -4.55 4.21
C HIS A 187 -3.13 -3.72 3.38
N GLY A 188 -3.96 -4.40 2.62
CA GLY A 188 -4.98 -3.81 1.76
C GLY A 188 -4.47 -3.33 0.39
N ASP A 189 -3.14 -3.32 0.21
CA ASP A 189 -2.43 -3.00 -1.03
C ASP A 189 -1.06 -3.72 -1.05
N ALA A 190 -1.08 -5.06 -0.93
CA ALA A 190 0.11 -5.90 -0.82
C ALA A 190 0.79 -6.15 -2.19
N CYS A 191 0.90 -5.11 -3.01
CA CYS A 191 1.67 -5.12 -4.25
C CYS A 191 3.17 -5.26 -3.96
N LEU A 192 3.92 -5.89 -4.85
CA LEU A 192 5.36 -6.13 -4.65
C LEU A 192 6.18 -4.84 -4.39
N PRO A 193 5.89 -3.69 -5.01
CA PRO A 193 6.57 -2.43 -4.69
C PRO A 193 6.41 -1.98 -3.23
N ASN A 194 5.36 -2.41 -2.54
CA ASN A 194 5.05 -2.05 -1.16
C ASN A 194 5.73 -2.96 -0.12
N LEU A 195 6.49 -3.97 -0.57
CA LEU A 195 7.24 -4.88 0.28
C LEU A 195 8.73 -4.69 0.03
N LEU A 196 9.49 -4.36 1.07
CA LEU A 196 10.92 -4.11 0.96
C LEU A 196 11.76 -5.19 1.62
N ALA A 197 12.98 -5.39 1.09
CA ALA A 197 13.97 -6.29 1.66
C ALA A 197 15.35 -5.64 1.72
N GLU A 198 16.06 -5.86 2.81
CA GLU A 198 17.46 -5.53 2.94
C GLU A 198 18.30 -6.80 2.86
N GLY A 199 19.06 -6.96 1.79
CA GLY A 199 19.83 -8.15 1.49
C GLY A 199 18.94 -9.39 1.35
N ARG A 200 18.89 -10.22 2.40
CA ARG A 200 18.14 -11.49 2.40
C ARG A 200 16.96 -11.51 3.37
N ARG A 201 16.54 -10.42 3.92
CA ARG A 201 15.49 -10.33 4.94
C ARG A 201 14.44 -9.33 4.53
N PHE A 202 13.19 -9.65 4.79
CA PHE A 202 12.12 -8.67 4.74
C PHE A 202 12.44 -7.53 5.71
N SER A 203 12.34 -6.30 5.25
CA SER A 203 12.67 -5.10 6.02
C SER A 203 11.46 -4.26 6.40
N GLY A 204 10.34 -4.41 5.71
CA GLY A 204 9.10 -3.77 6.11
C GLY A 204 8.12 -3.52 4.95
N PHE A 205 6.91 -3.19 5.35
CA PHE A 205 5.86 -2.70 4.45
C PHE A 205 5.95 -1.19 4.30
N ILE A 206 5.57 -0.66 3.14
CA ILE A 206 5.35 0.78 2.90
C ILE A 206 3.95 0.99 2.33
N ASP A 207 3.51 2.24 2.27
CA ASP A 207 2.20 2.64 1.75
C ASP A 207 1.01 1.93 2.43
N CYS A 208 1.00 2.00 3.77
CA CYS A 208 0.04 1.29 4.62
C CYS A 208 -1.31 2.01 4.74
N GLY A 209 -1.66 2.90 3.81
CA GLY A 209 -2.89 3.70 3.84
C GLY A 209 -4.19 2.89 3.80
N ARG A 210 -4.14 1.67 3.27
CA ARG A 210 -5.29 0.75 3.16
C ARG A 210 -5.30 -0.37 4.21
N LEU A 211 -4.36 -0.36 5.16
CA LEU A 211 -4.27 -1.40 6.18
C LEU A 211 -5.53 -1.43 7.06
N GLY A 212 -6.01 -2.63 7.37
CA GLY A 212 -7.14 -2.82 8.28
C GLY A 212 -7.63 -4.27 8.32
N VAL A 213 -8.69 -4.51 9.08
CA VAL A 213 -9.35 -5.81 9.11
C VAL A 213 -10.07 -6.04 7.78
N ALA A 214 -9.64 -7.04 7.03
CA ALA A 214 -10.17 -7.41 5.72
C ALA A 214 -10.03 -8.91 5.46
N ASP A 215 -10.58 -9.39 4.36
CA ASP A 215 -10.36 -10.76 3.91
C ASP A 215 -8.90 -10.93 3.46
N ARG A 216 -8.24 -12.02 3.90
CA ARG A 216 -6.84 -12.32 3.53
C ARG A 216 -6.61 -12.43 2.03
N HIS A 217 -7.64 -12.83 1.27
CA HIS A 217 -7.53 -13.00 -0.18
C HIS A 217 -7.29 -11.67 -0.90
N GLN A 218 -7.56 -10.52 -0.26
CA GLN A 218 -7.20 -9.23 -0.83
C GLN A 218 -5.69 -9.11 -1.02
N ASP A 219 -4.91 -9.32 0.03
CA ASP A 219 -3.44 -9.24 -0.05
C ASP A 219 -2.86 -10.34 -0.94
N LEU A 220 -3.41 -11.55 -0.82
CA LEU A 220 -2.97 -12.69 -1.63
C LEU A 220 -3.23 -12.49 -3.12
N ALA A 221 -4.36 -11.89 -3.48
CA ALA A 221 -4.71 -11.60 -4.87
C ALA A 221 -3.75 -10.62 -5.52
N LEU A 222 -3.43 -9.51 -4.83
CA LEU A 222 -2.53 -8.47 -5.33
C LEU A 222 -1.09 -8.98 -5.42
N ALA A 223 -0.59 -9.62 -4.36
CA ALA A 223 0.74 -10.21 -4.37
C ALA A 223 0.88 -11.29 -5.47
N ALA A 224 -0.11 -12.17 -5.63
CA ALA A 224 -0.09 -13.20 -6.66
C ALA A 224 -0.15 -12.58 -8.08
N ARG A 225 -0.96 -11.54 -8.31
CA ARG A 225 -1.02 -10.82 -9.58
C ARG A 225 0.35 -10.26 -9.97
N ASP A 226 1.00 -9.56 -9.05
CA ASP A 226 2.29 -8.95 -9.31
C ASP A 226 3.39 -10.01 -9.53
N ILE A 227 3.40 -11.09 -8.74
CA ILE A 227 4.33 -12.23 -8.95
C ILE A 227 4.08 -12.88 -10.31
N GLU A 228 2.82 -13.04 -10.71
CA GLU A 228 2.46 -13.58 -12.02
C GLU A 228 2.98 -12.69 -13.15
N ALA A 229 2.82 -11.38 -13.05
CA ALA A 229 3.28 -10.42 -14.02
C ALA A 229 4.81 -10.37 -14.15
N GLU A 230 5.55 -10.44 -13.03
CA GLU A 230 7.00 -10.36 -13.03
C GLU A 230 7.70 -11.71 -13.34
N LEU A 231 7.16 -12.81 -12.84
CA LEU A 231 7.85 -14.11 -12.82
C LEU A 231 7.07 -15.22 -13.56
N GLY A 232 5.80 -15.01 -13.83
CA GLY A 232 4.90 -15.96 -14.47
C GLY A 232 4.03 -16.78 -13.49
N ALA A 233 2.97 -17.39 -14.05
CA ALA A 233 1.91 -18.08 -13.29
C ALA A 233 2.42 -19.17 -12.35
N ALA A 234 3.45 -19.94 -12.74
CA ALA A 234 4.02 -20.99 -11.89
C ALA A 234 4.59 -20.45 -10.56
N TRP A 235 5.11 -19.22 -10.55
CA TRP A 235 5.61 -18.59 -9.33
C TRP A 235 4.49 -17.99 -8.47
N ALA A 236 3.43 -17.50 -9.09
CA ALA A 236 2.22 -17.10 -8.35
C ALA A 236 1.59 -18.31 -7.63
N GLU A 237 1.49 -19.45 -8.31
CA GLU A 237 1.04 -20.70 -7.69
C GLU A 237 1.97 -21.15 -6.55
N ALA A 238 3.29 -21.11 -6.77
CA ALA A 238 4.28 -21.44 -5.74
C ALA A 238 4.17 -20.50 -4.52
N PHE A 239 3.85 -19.22 -4.72
CA PHE A 239 3.59 -18.27 -3.64
C PHE A 239 2.37 -18.67 -2.81
N LEU A 240 1.25 -19.01 -3.46
CA LEU A 240 0.04 -19.40 -2.75
C LEU A 240 0.25 -20.71 -1.96
N VAL A 241 0.99 -21.67 -2.54
CA VAL A 241 1.39 -22.90 -1.85
C VAL A 241 2.30 -22.60 -0.65
N GLU A 242 3.32 -21.73 -0.82
CA GLU A 242 4.23 -21.33 0.26
C GLU A 242 3.48 -20.57 1.36
N TYR A 243 2.53 -19.71 1.03
CA TYR A 243 1.69 -19.03 2.01
C TYR A 243 0.85 -20.06 2.79
N GLY A 244 0.29 -21.08 2.12
CA GLY A 244 -0.45 -22.16 2.73
C GLY A 244 -1.87 -21.78 3.16
N GLY A 245 -2.58 -22.75 3.75
CA GLY A 245 -3.98 -22.60 4.11
C GLY A 245 -4.92 -22.99 2.97
N ASP A 246 -6.21 -22.81 3.20
CA ASP A 246 -7.27 -23.05 2.19
C ASP A 246 -7.49 -21.73 1.42
N ILE A 247 -6.93 -21.66 0.21
CA ILE A 247 -7.00 -20.47 -0.64
C ILE A 247 -8.03 -20.68 -1.73
N ASP A 248 -9.06 -19.85 -1.71
CA ASP A 248 -10.17 -19.88 -2.65
C ASP A 248 -9.84 -19.06 -3.91
N GLY A 249 -9.73 -19.73 -5.07
CA GLY A 249 -9.43 -19.09 -6.35
C GLY A 249 -10.52 -18.11 -6.82
N GLU A 250 -11.79 -18.34 -6.49
CA GLU A 250 -12.86 -17.40 -6.84
C GLU A 250 -12.76 -16.12 -6.00
N ARG A 251 -12.33 -16.23 -4.74
CA ARG A 251 -12.04 -15.06 -3.90
C ARG A 251 -10.83 -14.29 -4.41
N LEU A 252 -9.76 -14.95 -4.82
CA LEU A 252 -8.63 -14.27 -5.44
C LEU A 252 -9.07 -13.45 -6.67
N ALA A 253 -9.86 -14.05 -7.56
CA ALA A 253 -10.43 -13.36 -8.72
C ALA A 253 -11.36 -12.20 -8.31
N TYR A 254 -12.14 -12.38 -7.25
CA TYR A 254 -12.99 -11.33 -6.72
C TYR A 254 -12.19 -10.12 -6.21
N PHE A 255 -11.11 -10.35 -5.47
CA PHE A 255 -10.31 -9.25 -4.93
C PHE A 255 -9.43 -8.58 -5.98
N ARG A 256 -9.02 -9.27 -7.05
CA ARG A 256 -8.45 -8.63 -8.26
C ARG A 256 -9.47 -7.69 -8.92
N LEU A 257 -10.71 -8.14 -9.09
CA LEU A 257 -11.79 -7.30 -9.62
C LEU A 257 -12.09 -6.10 -8.69
N LEU A 258 -12.05 -6.27 -7.37
CA LEU A 258 -12.26 -5.17 -6.43
C LEU A 258 -11.16 -4.10 -6.53
N ASP A 259 -9.93 -4.47 -6.86
CA ASP A 259 -8.81 -3.54 -6.98
C ASP A 259 -8.94 -2.58 -8.16
N GLU A 260 -9.63 -2.97 -9.24
CA GLU A 260 -9.89 -2.12 -10.42
C GLU A 260 -10.56 -0.78 -10.12
N PHE A 261 -11.09 -0.61 -8.93
CA PHE A 261 -11.80 0.60 -8.55
C PHE A 261 -10.94 1.59 -7.74
N PHE A 262 -9.66 1.29 -7.50
CA PHE A 262 -8.77 2.07 -6.63
C PHE A 262 -7.47 2.42 -7.35
#